data_14d361fde079edc7abfd0968d4d6c347
#
_entry.id   14d361fde079edc7abfd0968d4d6c347
#
_cell.length_a   1.000
_cell.length_b   1.000
_cell.length_c   1.000
_cell.angle_alpha   90.00
_cell.angle_beta   90.00
_cell.angle_gamma   90.00
#
_symmetry.space_group_name_H-M   'P 1'
#
loop_
_entity.id
_entity.type
_entity.pdbx_description
1 polymer ?
#
loop_
_entity_poly.entity_id
_entity_poly.type
_entity_poly.pdbx_seq_one_letter_code
_entity_poly.pdbx_strand_id
1 'polypeptide(L)'
;MILLPDWVRESRWVRIALQAAAALAVVALVVAAAWAWYRSQETRGLAALADATALVQRAQGPEATAQTRESAIKALEAVMADHPRLSAIPQVAYQLGNLKYGAGQYPAARSAYELALAKGASGSVRTLAGMGIGYTWEAEKNYAHAALAYGTVVKGLGRKDFLYEEALMAEARAQDLAGKPAVALEIYQRLLREVPDSRHAEDLRNRVAGLRGRTVQ
;
A
#
# COMPACT_ATOMS: atom_id res chain seq x y z
N MET A 1 51.70 -11.60 24.84
CA MET A 1 51.84 -10.18 25.23
C MET A 1 52.62 -9.51 24.10
N ILE A 2 51.98 -8.79 23.20
CA ILE A 2 52.63 -8.11 22.07
C ILE A 2 53.27 -6.85 22.58
N LEU A 3 54.62 -6.85 22.71
CA LEU A 3 55.40 -5.69 23.12
C LEU A 3 55.42 -4.69 21.92
N LEU A 4 54.76 -3.57 22.04
CA LEU A 4 54.82 -2.48 21.07
C LEU A 4 56.21 -1.87 21.07
N PRO A 5 56.81 -1.54 19.89
CA PRO A 5 58.13 -0.91 19.79
C PRO A 5 58.16 0.44 20.50
N ASP A 6 59.33 0.82 21.08
CA ASP A 6 59.48 2.00 21.94
C ASP A 6 59.08 3.32 21.24
N TRP A 7 59.28 3.46 19.93
CA TRP A 7 58.89 4.65 19.14
C TRP A 7 57.35 4.83 19.09
N VAL A 8 56.56 3.75 19.25
CA VAL A 8 55.09 3.82 19.35
C VAL A 8 54.66 4.33 20.73
N ARG A 9 55.45 4.08 21.76
CA ARG A 9 55.19 4.55 23.13
C ARG A 9 55.50 6.03 23.32
N GLU A 10 56.44 6.59 22.63
CA GLU A 10 56.94 7.95 22.80
C GLU A 10 56.15 8.99 21.96
N SER A 11 55.55 8.60 20.84
CA SER A 11 54.81 9.54 20.00
C SER A 11 53.36 9.69 20.44
N ARG A 12 53.01 10.89 20.88
CA ARG A 12 51.63 11.29 21.25
C ARG A 12 50.66 11.09 20.08
N TRP A 13 51.07 11.35 18.86
CA TRP A 13 50.27 11.21 17.66
C TRP A 13 49.97 9.76 17.27
N VAL A 14 50.94 8.86 17.50
CA VAL A 14 50.74 7.41 17.25
C VAL A 14 49.74 6.84 18.23
N ARG A 15 49.75 7.23 19.49
CA ARG A 15 48.74 6.80 20.46
C ARG A 15 47.34 7.29 20.11
N ILE A 16 47.22 8.56 19.70
CA ILE A 16 45.94 9.12 19.23
C ILE A 16 45.45 8.37 18.00
N ALA A 17 46.30 8.11 17.01
CA ALA A 17 45.96 7.36 15.83
C ALA A 17 45.50 5.93 16.14
N LEU A 18 46.15 5.21 17.04
CA LEU A 18 45.74 3.88 17.49
C LEU A 18 44.39 3.90 18.25
N GLN A 19 44.16 4.91 19.09
CA GLN A 19 42.90 5.08 19.79
C GLN A 19 41.75 5.39 18.79
N ALA A 20 42.00 6.23 17.81
CA ALA A 20 41.04 6.54 16.75
C ALA A 20 40.76 5.31 15.90
N ALA A 21 41.78 4.53 15.50
CA ALA A 21 41.61 3.29 14.77
C ALA A 21 40.81 2.24 15.57
N ALA A 22 41.09 2.10 16.86
CA ALA A 22 40.33 1.23 17.76
C ALA A 22 38.87 1.66 17.88
N ALA A 23 38.61 2.96 18.05
CA ALA A 23 37.25 3.51 18.10
C ALA A 23 36.49 3.25 16.80
N LEU A 24 37.12 3.46 15.63
CA LEU A 24 36.54 3.17 14.34
C LEU A 24 36.23 1.66 14.18
N ALA A 25 37.12 0.78 14.62
CA ALA A 25 36.89 -0.66 14.60
C ALA A 25 35.68 -1.07 15.46
N VAL A 26 35.53 -0.49 16.65
CA VAL A 26 34.36 -0.71 17.52
C VAL A 26 33.08 -0.23 16.83
N VAL A 27 33.07 0.97 16.25
CA VAL A 27 31.91 1.50 15.49
C VAL A 27 31.57 0.56 14.34
N ALA A 28 32.56 0.11 13.58
CA ALA A 28 32.33 -0.82 12.46
C ALA A 28 31.72 -2.16 12.93
N LEU A 29 32.20 -2.71 14.06
CA LEU A 29 31.62 -3.92 14.66
C LEU A 29 30.17 -3.72 15.11
N VAL A 30 29.86 -2.59 15.76
CA VAL A 30 28.48 -2.26 16.17
C VAL A 30 27.56 -2.14 14.97
N VAL A 31 28.00 -1.44 13.91
CA VAL A 31 27.23 -1.30 12.66
C VAL A 31 27.00 -2.65 12.00
N ALA A 32 28.04 -3.49 11.91
CA ALA A 32 27.93 -4.84 11.34
C ALA A 32 26.98 -5.73 12.15
N ALA A 33 27.05 -5.69 13.48
CA ALA A 33 26.15 -6.44 14.36
C ALA A 33 24.69 -5.96 14.21
N ALA A 34 24.47 -4.65 14.20
CA ALA A 34 23.15 -4.06 13.98
C ALA A 34 22.58 -4.44 12.62
N TRP A 35 23.40 -4.39 11.56
CA TRP A 35 23.01 -4.81 10.22
C TRP A 35 22.67 -6.31 10.14
N ALA A 36 23.49 -7.17 10.74
CA ALA A 36 23.24 -8.60 10.78
C ALA A 36 21.95 -8.93 11.55
N TRP A 37 21.72 -8.24 12.69
CA TRP A 37 20.48 -8.37 13.44
C TRP A 37 19.25 -7.93 12.61
N TYR A 38 19.32 -6.76 11.97
CA TYR A 38 18.25 -6.26 11.12
C TYR A 38 17.94 -7.25 9.98
N ARG A 39 18.98 -7.74 9.30
CA ARG A 39 18.82 -8.72 8.22
C ARG A 39 18.22 -10.05 8.70
N SER A 40 18.58 -10.50 9.90
CA SER A 40 17.97 -11.70 10.52
C SER A 40 16.47 -11.50 10.81
N GLN A 41 16.06 -10.32 11.25
CA GLN A 41 14.64 -10.00 11.46
C GLN A 41 13.87 -9.97 10.14
N GLU A 42 14.44 -9.39 9.09
CA GLU A 42 13.82 -9.34 7.76
C GLU A 42 13.62 -10.75 7.20
N THR A 43 14.64 -11.62 7.26
CA THR A 43 14.53 -12.99 6.75
C THR A 43 13.48 -13.82 7.50
N ARG A 44 13.38 -13.67 8.82
CA ARG A 44 12.34 -14.35 9.61
C ARG A 44 10.95 -13.85 9.25
N GLY A 45 10.79 -12.53 9.10
CA GLY A 45 9.53 -11.94 8.69
C GLY A 45 9.08 -12.37 7.29
N LEU A 46 10.02 -12.46 6.34
CA LEU A 46 9.73 -12.97 4.99
C LEU A 46 9.33 -14.44 5.00
N ALA A 47 9.94 -15.28 5.84
CA ALA A 47 9.54 -16.67 5.99
C ALA A 47 8.11 -16.79 6.55
N ALA A 48 7.79 -16.05 7.61
CA ALA A 48 6.43 -16.01 8.17
C ALA A 48 5.40 -15.49 7.15
N LEU A 49 5.77 -14.50 6.34
CA LEU A 49 4.93 -13.99 5.25
C LEU A 49 4.71 -15.05 4.16
N ALA A 50 5.71 -15.85 3.81
CA ALA A 50 5.55 -16.92 2.83
C ALA A 50 4.50 -17.94 3.29
N ASP A 51 4.55 -18.35 4.56
CA ASP A 51 3.54 -19.26 5.14
C ASP A 51 2.15 -18.63 5.14
N ALA A 52 2.02 -17.36 5.55
CA ALA A 52 0.76 -16.62 5.51
C ALA A 52 0.23 -16.47 4.08
N THR A 53 1.10 -16.24 3.08
CA THR A 53 0.70 -16.13 1.67
C THR A 53 0.10 -17.42 1.13
N ALA A 54 0.57 -18.59 1.56
CA ALA A 54 -0.04 -19.86 1.18
C ALA A 54 -1.49 -19.96 1.69
N LEU A 55 -1.79 -19.44 2.89
CA LEU A 55 -3.17 -19.37 3.42
C LEU A 55 -4.01 -18.36 2.64
N VAL A 56 -3.43 -17.21 2.27
CA VAL A 56 -4.11 -16.19 1.43
C VAL A 56 -4.51 -16.77 0.07
N GLN A 57 -3.63 -17.52 -0.58
CA GLN A 57 -3.93 -18.18 -1.86
C GLN A 57 -5.09 -19.17 -1.73
N ARG A 58 -5.13 -19.97 -0.65
CA ARG A 58 -6.27 -20.88 -0.38
C ARG A 58 -7.57 -20.11 -0.12
N ALA A 59 -7.50 -18.99 0.58
CA ALA A 59 -8.63 -18.13 0.89
C ALA A 59 -9.21 -17.38 -0.33
N GLN A 60 -8.44 -17.30 -1.42
CA GLN A 60 -8.83 -16.67 -2.69
C GLN A 60 -9.09 -17.69 -3.81
N GLY A 61 -8.78 -18.96 -3.58
CA GLY A 61 -8.98 -20.04 -4.54
C GLY A 61 -10.44 -20.49 -4.67
N PRO A 62 -10.71 -21.45 -5.57
CA PRO A 62 -12.07 -21.93 -5.85
C PRO A 62 -12.72 -22.64 -4.63
N GLU A 63 -11.91 -23.12 -3.69
CA GLU A 63 -12.37 -23.78 -2.45
C GLU A 63 -12.38 -22.82 -1.24
N ALA A 64 -12.41 -21.52 -1.49
CA ALA A 64 -12.40 -20.54 -0.42
C ALA A 64 -13.64 -20.62 0.46
N THR A 65 -13.43 -20.86 1.74
CA THR A 65 -14.47 -20.87 2.78
C THR A 65 -14.31 -19.67 3.72
N ALA A 66 -15.32 -19.38 4.52
CA ALA A 66 -15.20 -18.40 5.59
C ALA A 66 -14.05 -18.74 6.55
N GLN A 67 -13.87 -20.04 6.85
CA GLN A 67 -12.82 -20.51 7.75
C GLN A 67 -11.40 -20.33 7.16
N THR A 68 -11.20 -20.65 5.87
CA THR A 68 -9.90 -20.42 5.21
C THR A 68 -9.57 -18.96 5.15
N ARG A 69 -10.55 -18.08 4.92
CA ARG A 69 -10.38 -16.63 4.92
C ARG A 69 -10.01 -16.11 6.31
N GLU A 70 -10.69 -16.56 7.35
CA GLU A 70 -10.39 -16.18 8.73
C GLU A 70 -8.98 -16.62 9.15
N SER A 71 -8.55 -17.82 8.75
CA SER A 71 -7.19 -18.31 8.98
C SER A 71 -6.13 -17.45 8.29
N ALA A 72 -6.39 -17.03 7.06
CA ALA A 72 -5.49 -16.14 6.32
C ALA A 72 -5.43 -14.74 6.95
N ILE A 73 -6.55 -14.19 7.40
CA ILE A 73 -6.61 -12.92 8.13
C ILE A 73 -5.74 -12.99 9.37
N LYS A 74 -5.92 -14.00 10.21
CA LYS A 74 -5.13 -14.19 11.44
C LYS A 74 -3.64 -14.36 11.16
N ALA A 75 -3.28 -15.08 10.11
CA ALA A 75 -1.89 -15.27 9.73
C ALA A 75 -1.23 -13.93 9.31
N LEU A 76 -1.90 -13.10 8.51
CA LEU A 76 -1.37 -11.78 8.14
C LEU A 76 -1.31 -10.83 9.34
N GLU A 77 -2.29 -10.85 10.24
CA GLU A 77 -2.28 -10.07 11.48
C GLU A 77 -1.10 -10.48 12.37
N ALA A 78 -0.82 -11.79 12.50
CA ALA A 78 0.34 -12.30 13.23
C ALA A 78 1.67 -11.81 12.62
N VAL A 79 1.83 -11.88 11.28
CA VAL A 79 3.01 -11.34 10.59
C VAL A 79 3.21 -9.86 10.92
N MET A 80 2.15 -9.06 10.94
CA MET A 80 2.24 -7.62 11.24
C MET A 80 2.56 -7.35 12.71
N ALA A 81 2.06 -8.16 13.64
CA ALA A 81 2.32 -8.04 15.06
C ALA A 81 3.75 -8.45 15.42
N ASP A 82 4.21 -9.59 14.90
CA ASP A 82 5.50 -10.18 15.24
C ASP A 82 6.67 -9.54 14.47
N HIS A 83 6.39 -8.99 13.27
CA HIS A 83 7.38 -8.39 12.38
C HIS A 83 7.02 -6.96 11.94
N PRO A 84 6.78 -6.00 12.86
CA PRO A 84 6.25 -4.66 12.53
C PRO A 84 7.18 -3.78 11.68
N ARG A 85 8.47 -4.19 11.53
CA ARG A 85 9.50 -3.51 10.74
C ARG A 85 9.81 -4.20 9.42
N LEU A 86 9.10 -5.29 9.10
CA LEU A 86 9.25 -5.99 7.82
C LEU A 86 8.98 -5.01 6.68
N SER A 87 9.85 -4.97 5.68
CA SER A 87 9.73 -4.09 4.52
C SER A 87 8.44 -4.33 3.71
N ALA A 88 7.91 -5.55 3.78
CA ALA A 88 6.67 -5.95 3.12
C ALA A 88 5.38 -5.55 3.87
N ILE A 89 5.44 -4.90 5.03
CA ILE A 89 4.24 -4.53 5.81
C ILE A 89 3.19 -3.76 4.99
N PRO A 90 3.53 -2.81 4.11
CA PRO A 90 2.54 -2.15 3.27
C PRO A 90 1.76 -3.13 2.39
N GLN A 91 2.45 -4.11 1.81
CA GLN A 91 1.84 -5.16 0.99
C GLN A 91 0.96 -6.10 1.83
N VAL A 92 1.44 -6.49 3.02
CA VAL A 92 0.69 -7.34 3.96
C VAL A 92 -0.61 -6.66 4.38
N ALA A 93 -0.55 -5.38 4.75
CA ALA A 93 -1.72 -4.59 5.14
C ALA A 93 -2.73 -4.44 3.98
N TYR A 94 -2.26 -4.25 2.74
CA TYR A 94 -3.12 -4.24 1.56
C TYR A 94 -3.80 -5.59 1.35
N GLN A 95 -3.09 -6.70 1.44
CA GLN A 95 -3.68 -8.05 1.33
C GLN A 95 -4.69 -8.33 2.44
N LEU A 96 -4.40 -7.90 3.66
CA LEU A 96 -5.34 -7.98 4.79
C LEU A 96 -6.61 -7.20 4.49
N GLY A 97 -6.49 -6.00 3.92
CA GLY A 97 -7.63 -5.20 3.46
C GLY A 97 -8.51 -5.96 2.46
N ASN A 98 -7.90 -6.61 1.47
CA ASN A 98 -8.63 -7.41 0.47
C ASN A 98 -9.39 -8.59 1.10
N LEU A 99 -8.77 -9.32 2.04
CA LEU A 99 -9.43 -10.43 2.72
C LEU A 99 -10.61 -9.95 3.58
N LYS A 100 -10.41 -8.86 4.33
CA LYS A 100 -11.47 -8.25 5.17
C LYS A 100 -12.62 -7.70 4.31
N TYR A 101 -12.30 -7.08 3.16
CA TYR A 101 -13.30 -6.63 2.20
C TYR A 101 -14.14 -7.80 1.67
N GLY A 102 -13.48 -8.88 1.24
CA GLY A 102 -14.15 -10.10 0.78
C GLY A 102 -14.94 -10.84 1.88
N ALA A 103 -14.67 -10.55 3.16
CA ALA A 103 -15.45 -11.01 4.30
C ALA A 103 -16.61 -10.08 4.68
N GLY A 104 -16.82 -8.96 3.95
CA GLY A 104 -17.84 -7.96 4.28
C GLY A 104 -17.48 -7.05 5.46
N GLN A 105 -16.27 -7.14 5.99
CA GLN A 105 -15.77 -6.35 7.13
C GLN A 105 -15.24 -4.99 6.65
N TYR A 106 -16.11 -4.17 6.03
CA TYR A 106 -15.70 -2.96 5.31
C TYR A 106 -14.93 -1.94 6.17
N PRO A 107 -15.33 -1.60 7.42
CA PRO A 107 -14.56 -0.70 8.25
C PRO A 107 -13.16 -1.23 8.57
N ALA A 108 -13.03 -2.54 8.86
CA ALA A 108 -11.76 -3.17 9.15
C ALA A 108 -10.86 -3.28 7.90
N ALA A 109 -11.46 -3.52 6.72
CA ALA A 109 -10.74 -3.49 5.44
C ALA A 109 -10.18 -2.10 5.16
N ARG A 110 -10.99 -1.06 5.38
CA ARG A 110 -10.57 0.34 5.21
C ARG A 110 -9.38 0.68 6.10
N SER A 111 -9.45 0.34 7.39
CA SER A 111 -8.33 0.53 8.32
C SER A 111 -7.05 -0.19 7.87
N ALA A 112 -7.17 -1.38 7.28
CA ALA A 112 -6.02 -2.12 6.75
C ALA A 112 -5.41 -1.43 5.51
N TYR A 113 -6.23 -0.91 4.59
CA TYR A 113 -5.75 -0.13 3.45
C TYR A 113 -5.09 1.20 3.88
N GLU A 114 -5.69 1.91 4.84
CA GLU A 114 -5.11 3.12 5.43
C GLU A 114 -3.76 2.83 6.08
N LEU A 115 -3.65 1.71 6.78
CA LEU A 115 -2.38 1.26 7.35
C LEU A 115 -1.33 0.96 6.27
N ALA A 116 -1.71 0.34 5.15
CA ALA A 116 -0.80 0.16 4.02
C ALA A 116 -0.22 1.50 3.54
N LEU A 117 -1.08 2.52 3.38
CA LEU A 117 -0.66 3.87 3.00
C LEU A 117 0.24 4.51 4.06
N ALA A 118 -0.13 4.43 5.32
CA ALA A 118 0.63 4.98 6.45
C ALA A 118 2.01 4.32 6.63
N LYS A 119 2.13 3.04 6.26
CA LYS A 119 3.40 2.28 6.28
C LYS A 119 4.24 2.48 5.02
N GLY A 120 3.85 3.38 4.13
CA GLY A 120 4.65 3.78 2.99
C GLY A 120 4.40 2.97 1.72
N ALA A 121 3.18 2.45 1.54
CA ALA A 121 2.81 1.84 0.27
C ALA A 121 3.15 2.77 -0.91
N SER A 122 3.74 2.21 -1.94
CA SER A 122 4.19 2.94 -3.14
C SER A 122 3.75 2.22 -4.42
N GLY A 123 3.92 2.87 -5.56
CA GLY A 123 3.54 2.31 -6.86
C GLY A 123 2.12 1.77 -6.88
N SER A 124 1.95 0.59 -7.45
CA SER A 124 0.64 -0.05 -7.59
C SER A 124 -0.05 -0.33 -6.26
N VAL A 125 0.70 -0.68 -5.20
CA VAL A 125 0.11 -0.97 -3.88
C VAL A 125 -0.56 0.26 -3.30
N ARG A 126 0.06 1.44 -3.43
CA ARG A 126 -0.53 2.72 -3.00
C ARG A 126 -1.85 2.99 -3.71
N THR A 127 -1.85 2.86 -5.04
CA THR A 127 -3.04 3.11 -5.86
C THR A 127 -4.16 2.13 -5.51
N LEU A 128 -3.85 0.83 -5.46
CA LEU A 128 -4.82 -0.21 -5.15
C LEU A 128 -5.38 -0.10 -3.73
N ALA A 129 -4.57 0.27 -2.74
CA ALA A 129 -5.05 0.52 -1.37
C ALA A 129 -6.00 1.73 -1.34
N GLY A 130 -5.67 2.82 -2.05
CA GLY A 130 -6.55 3.97 -2.17
C GLY A 130 -7.88 3.65 -2.86
N MET A 131 -7.85 2.86 -3.93
CA MET A 131 -9.06 2.33 -4.58
C MET A 131 -9.86 1.45 -3.63
N GLY A 132 -9.19 0.58 -2.87
CA GLY A 132 -9.81 -0.28 -1.86
C GLY A 132 -10.58 0.52 -0.79
N ILE A 133 -10.03 1.65 -0.34
CA ILE A 133 -10.74 2.58 0.56
C ILE A 133 -12.04 3.07 -0.08
N GLY A 134 -11.99 3.48 -1.34
CA GLY A 134 -13.17 3.89 -2.09
C GLY A 134 -14.22 2.78 -2.18
N TYR A 135 -13.81 1.56 -2.52
CA TYR A 135 -14.71 0.40 -2.58
C TYR A 135 -15.36 0.06 -1.24
N THR A 136 -14.64 0.23 -0.11
CA THR A 136 -15.26 0.02 1.21
C THR A 136 -16.37 1.02 1.48
N TRP A 137 -16.19 2.28 1.12
CA TRP A 137 -17.22 3.31 1.27
C TRP A 137 -18.42 3.08 0.33
N GLU A 138 -18.18 2.63 -0.91
CA GLU A 138 -19.27 2.25 -1.83
C GLU A 138 -20.09 1.08 -1.28
N ALA A 139 -19.43 0.06 -0.73
CA ALA A 139 -20.10 -1.11 -0.14
C ALA A 139 -21.00 -0.72 1.04
N GLU A 140 -20.61 0.31 1.79
CA GLU A 140 -21.41 0.93 2.85
C GLU A 140 -22.42 1.97 2.32
N LYS A 141 -22.52 2.15 0.99
CA LYS A 141 -23.37 3.15 0.31
C LYS A 141 -23.04 4.60 0.69
N ASN A 142 -21.86 4.84 1.23
CA ASN A 142 -21.35 6.18 1.54
C ASN A 142 -20.62 6.76 0.32
N TYR A 143 -21.39 7.07 -0.71
CA TYR A 143 -20.86 7.47 -2.01
C TYR A 143 -20.08 8.80 -1.96
N ALA A 144 -20.41 9.68 -1.04
CA ALA A 144 -19.69 10.95 -0.89
C ALA A 144 -18.24 10.70 -0.43
N HIS A 145 -18.03 9.82 0.56
CA HIS A 145 -16.70 9.44 0.99
C HIS A 145 -15.96 8.59 -0.06
N ALA A 146 -16.68 7.71 -0.77
CA ALA A 146 -16.10 6.96 -1.90
C ALA A 146 -15.53 7.90 -2.97
N ALA A 147 -16.30 8.91 -3.39
CA ALA A 147 -15.85 9.90 -4.36
C ALA A 147 -14.60 10.65 -3.91
N LEU A 148 -14.52 11.03 -2.62
CA LEU A 148 -13.34 11.68 -2.05
C LEU A 148 -12.11 10.76 -2.08
N ALA A 149 -12.29 9.47 -1.75
CA ALA A 149 -11.20 8.49 -1.78
C ALA A 149 -10.67 8.32 -3.20
N TYR A 150 -11.54 8.10 -4.19
CA TYR A 150 -11.15 7.97 -5.59
C TYR A 150 -10.51 9.24 -6.14
N GLY A 151 -11.05 10.41 -5.84
CA GLY A 151 -10.46 11.69 -6.23
C GLY A 151 -9.05 11.89 -5.66
N THR A 152 -8.78 11.36 -4.46
CA THR A 152 -7.43 11.36 -3.88
C THR A 152 -6.48 10.46 -4.67
N VAL A 153 -6.95 9.29 -5.12
CA VAL A 153 -6.18 8.39 -5.99
C VAL A 153 -5.87 9.06 -7.32
N VAL A 154 -6.89 9.65 -7.98
CA VAL A 154 -6.73 10.35 -9.28
C VAL A 154 -5.68 11.45 -9.20
N LYS A 155 -5.64 12.24 -8.12
CA LYS A 155 -4.64 13.30 -7.93
C LYS A 155 -3.19 12.77 -7.87
N GLY A 156 -3.02 11.53 -7.46
CA GLY A 156 -1.73 10.86 -7.37
C GLY A 156 -1.28 10.14 -8.64
N LEU A 157 -2.12 10.10 -9.68
CA LEU A 157 -1.88 9.37 -10.92
C LEU A 157 -1.63 10.30 -12.11
N GLY A 158 -0.76 9.88 -13.00
CA GLY A 158 -0.62 10.46 -14.33
C GLY A 158 -1.59 9.82 -15.32
N ARG A 159 -1.90 10.52 -16.43
CA ARG A 159 -2.84 10.05 -17.47
C ARG A 159 -2.47 8.71 -18.11
N LYS A 160 -1.20 8.31 -18.06
CA LYS A 160 -0.69 7.06 -18.62
C LYS A 160 -0.60 5.94 -17.59
N ASP A 161 -0.93 6.22 -16.34
CA ASP A 161 -0.88 5.21 -15.28
C ASP A 161 -2.02 4.22 -15.46
N PHE A 162 -1.71 2.96 -15.23
CA PHE A 162 -2.58 1.80 -15.50
C PHE A 162 -4.00 1.94 -14.90
N LEU A 163 -4.13 2.54 -13.72
CA LEU A 163 -5.42 2.68 -13.02
C LEU A 163 -6.05 4.08 -13.14
N TYR A 164 -5.49 4.97 -13.96
CA TYR A 164 -5.99 6.34 -14.07
C TYR A 164 -7.43 6.40 -14.56
N GLU A 165 -7.72 5.69 -15.65
CA GLU A 165 -9.06 5.63 -16.24
C GLU A 165 -10.08 5.02 -15.26
N GLU A 166 -9.71 3.89 -14.61
CA GLU A 166 -10.57 3.21 -13.63
C GLU A 166 -10.88 4.11 -12.44
N ALA A 167 -9.87 4.81 -11.91
CA ALA A 167 -10.04 5.71 -10.77
C ALA A 167 -10.97 6.89 -11.11
N LEU A 168 -10.83 7.50 -12.31
CA LEU A 168 -11.74 8.56 -12.76
C LEU A 168 -13.17 8.05 -12.96
N MET A 169 -13.33 6.86 -13.53
CA MET A 169 -14.66 6.24 -13.71
C MET A 169 -15.32 5.96 -12.36
N ALA A 170 -14.56 5.45 -11.39
CA ALA A 170 -15.05 5.19 -10.04
C ALA A 170 -15.43 6.48 -9.31
N GLU A 171 -14.62 7.54 -9.43
CA GLU A 171 -14.92 8.86 -8.89
C GLU A 171 -16.22 9.42 -9.47
N ALA A 172 -16.36 9.41 -10.82
CA ALA A 172 -17.55 9.91 -11.47
C ALA A 172 -18.81 9.14 -11.08
N ARG A 173 -18.75 7.81 -11.04
CA ARG A 173 -19.85 6.97 -10.59
C ARG A 173 -20.24 7.27 -9.14
N ALA A 174 -19.26 7.40 -8.26
CA ALA A 174 -19.51 7.72 -6.85
C ALA A 174 -20.13 9.11 -6.69
N GLN A 175 -19.72 10.11 -7.48
CA GLN A 175 -20.34 11.46 -7.49
C GLN A 175 -21.78 11.41 -7.95
N ASP A 176 -22.11 10.65 -9.01
CA ASP A 176 -23.48 10.48 -9.47
C ASP A 176 -24.37 9.82 -8.39
N LEU A 177 -23.89 8.74 -7.79
CA LEU A 177 -24.59 8.04 -6.69
C LEU A 177 -24.71 8.89 -5.42
N ALA A 178 -23.79 9.84 -5.21
CA ALA A 178 -23.86 10.85 -4.14
C ALA A 178 -24.86 12.00 -4.44
N GLY A 179 -25.59 11.94 -5.55
CA GLY A 179 -26.55 12.98 -5.94
C GLY A 179 -25.91 14.22 -6.55
N LYS A 180 -24.71 14.10 -7.11
CA LYS A 180 -23.96 15.19 -7.77
C LYS A 180 -23.74 14.91 -9.26
N PRO A 181 -24.82 14.79 -10.05
CA PRO A 181 -24.72 14.40 -11.47
C PRO A 181 -23.95 15.41 -12.32
N ALA A 182 -23.96 16.70 -11.98
CA ALA A 182 -23.19 17.70 -12.70
C ALA A 182 -21.67 17.46 -12.56
N VAL A 183 -21.22 17.14 -11.35
CA VAL A 183 -19.79 16.81 -11.10
C VAL A 183 -19.40 15.52 -11.83
N ALA A 184 -20.25 14.51 -11.76
CA ALA A 184 -20.02 13.25 -12.49
C ALA A 184 -19.89 13.47 -14.00
N LEU A 185 -20.77 14.33 -14.57
CA LEU A 185 -20.74 14.73 -15.98
C LEU A 185 -19.41 15.36 -16.37
N GLU A 186 -18.91 16.29 -15.57
CA GLU A 186 -17.61 16.93 -15.80
C GLU A 186 -16.46 15.93 -15.81
N ILE A 187 -16.46 14.98 -14.87
CA ILE A 187 -15.40 13.96 -14.77
C ILE A 187 -15.46 13.01 -15.97
N TYR A 188 -16.62 12.53 -16.39
CA TYR A 188 -16.74 11.69 -17.58
C TYR A 188 -16.33 12.42 -18.86
N GLN A 189 -16.69 13.69 -19.01
CA GLN A 189 -16.25 14.51 -20.14
C GLN A 189 -14.74 14.74 -20.13
N ARG A 190 -14.14 14.93 -18.95
CA ARG A 190 -12.70 15.02 -18.79
C ARG A 190 -12.03 13.74 -19.25
N LEU A 191 -12.53 12.58 -18.83
CA LEU A 191 -11.99 11.28 -19.22
C LEU A 191 -12.03 11.06 -20.73
N LEU A 192 -13.15 11.39 -21.41
CA LEU A 192 -13.26 11.30 -22.85
C LEU A 192 -12.27 12.23 -23.60
N ARG A 193 -11.93 13.39 -23.02
CA ARG A 193 -10.91 14.29 -23.60
C ARG A 193 -9.48 13.79 -23.37
N GLU A 194 -9.22 13.19 -22.20
CA GLU A 194 -7.87 12.80 -21.80
C GLU A 194 -7.46 11.42 -22.31
N VAL A 195 -8.44 10.53 -22.53
CA VAL A 195 -8.25 9.16 -23.02
C VAL A 195 -9.25 8.88 -24.16
N PRO A 196 -9.08 9.53 -25.33
CA PRO A 196 -10.04 9.42 -26.44
C PRO A 196 -10.15 7.99 -27.00
N ASP A 197 -9.06 7.21 -26.92
CA ASP A 197 -8.98 5.82 -27.39
C ASP A 197 -9.34 4.80 -26.29
N SER A 198 -10.05 5.23 -25.23
CA SER A 198 -10.52 4.34 -24.18
C SER A 198 -11.42 3.24 -24.77
N ARG A 199 -11.16 2.00 -24.35
CA ARG A 199 -12.08 0.88 -24.66
C ARG A 199 -13.51 1.09 -24.12
N HIS A 200 -13.68 2.01 -23.17
CA HIS A 200 -14.95 2.37 -22.56
C HIS A 200 -15.57 3.63 -23.17
N ALA A 201 -15.01 4.18 -24.26
CA ALA A 201 -15.43 5.46 -24.83
C ALA A 201 -16.92 5.50 -25.20
N GLU A 202 -17.48 4.39 -25.70
CA GLU A 202 -18.91 4.32 -26.06
C GLU A 202 -19.80 4.34 -24.81
N ASP A 203 -19.49 3.52 -23.79
CA ASP A 203 -20.22 3.54 -22.50
C ASP A 203 -20.14 4.92 -21.85
N LEU A 204 -18.98 5.55 -21.87
CA LEU A 204 -18.79 6.90 -21.33
C LEU A 204 -19.65 7.95 -22.05
N ARG A 205 -19.76 7.88 -23.41
CA ARG A 205 -20.64 8.78 -24.17
C ARG A 205 -22.10 8.58 -23.80
N ASN A 206 -22.52 7.34 -23.62
CA ASN A 206 -23.89 7.01 -23.18
C ASN A 206 -24.19 7.56 -21.78
N ARG A 207 -23.25 7.41 -20.84
CA ARG A 207 -23.35 7.99 -19.48
C ARG A 207 -23.43 9.52 -19.52
N VAL A 208 -22.58 10.15 -20.33
CA VAL A 208 -22.61 11.62 -20.53
C VAL A 208 -23.95 12.07 -21.08
N ALA A 209 -24.53 11.39 -22.07
CA ALA A 209 -25.84 11.70 -22.64
C ALA A 209 -26.96 11.60 -21.58
N GLY A 210 -26.95 10.49 -20.79
CA GLY A 210 -27.93 10.29 -19.72
C GLY A 210 -27.84 11.34 -18.61
N LEU A 211 -26.62 11.72 -18.22
CA LEU A 211 -26.40 12.75 -17.20
C LEU A 211 -26.85 14.14 -17.67
N ARG A 212 -26.59 14.51 -18.92
CA ARG A 212 -27.06 15.79 -19.49
C ARG A 212 -28.58 15.93 -19.39
N GLY A 213 -29.34 14.86 -19.68
CA GLY A 213 -30.79 14.87 -19.56
C GLY A 213 -31.28 15.11 -18.12
N ARG A 214 -30.51 14.71 -17.11
CA ARG A 214 -30.85 14.89 -15.68
C ARG A 214 -30.40 16.24 -15.10
N THR A 215 -29.42 16.89 -15.69
CA THR A 215 -28.89 18.17 -15.19
C THR A 215 -29.61 19.40 -15.77
N VAL A 216 -30.49 19.22 -16.77
CA VAL A 216 -31.27 20.29 -17.42
C VAL A 216 -32.71 20.41 -16.85
N GLN A 217 -33.12 19.45 -16.04
CA GLN A 217 -34.37 19.45 -15.30
C GLN A 217 -34.17 20.07 -13.90
#